data_6517fbbfc1ed3480a189401b2b4d36e4
#
_entry.id   6517fbbfc1ed3480a189401b2b4d36e4
#
_cell.length_a   1.000
_cell.length_b   1.000
_cell.length_c   1.000
_cell.angle_alpha   90.00
_cell.angle_beta   90.00
_cell.angle_gamma   90.00
#
_symmetry.space_group_name_H-M   'P 1'
#
loop_
_entity.id
_entity.type
_entity.pdbx_description
1 polymer ?
#
loop_
_entity_poly.entity_id
_entity_poly.type
_entity_poly.pdbx_seq_one_letter_code
_entity_poly.pdbx_strand_id
1 'polypeptide(L)'
;MGTDGAGHVARSTIRPYSETLNVTRDGAPMRTFLHTADGVAIDSVYEPGGVVYDSGKVVYERVGEGARNGSGNALSGVSQGLVFVIAHGFTGDADRPHVRRVARVFARYGAVVTFSFRGHGRSGGRSTVGDREVLDLAAAVAWARELGHTRVVTVGFSMGGSVVLRHAALDAGGVDAVVSVSAPARWFYRGTAPMRRLHWLVTRPSGRLVGRYGLRTRIHHRQWDPVPLSPVEAVPRIAPTPLLVVHGDQDTYFPLDHPRMLADAAGEHGELWVEHGMGHAENAAPEPLLRRIGDWAVARAG
;
A
#
# COMPACT_ATOMS: atom_id res chain seq x y z
N MET A 1 12.07 -8.76 -56.20
CA MET A 1 11.20 -7.58 -55.98
C MET A 1 10.59 -7.70 -54.62
N GLY A 2 11.15 -6.94 -53.71
CA GLY A 2 10.76 -6.90 -52.31
C GLY A 2 9.59 -5.94 -52.10
N THR A 3 8.90 -6.09 -51.01
CA THR A 3 8.25 -4.97 -50.30
C THR A 3 8.24 -5.27 -48.82
N ASP A 4 9.06 -4.48 -48.13
CA ASP A 4 9.04 -4.31 -46.67
C ASP A 4 7.67 -3.85 -46.18
N GLY A 5 7.20 -4.53 -45.17
CA GLY A 5 6.03 -4.12 -44.36
C GLY A 5 6.47 -3.77 -42.93
N ALA A 6 6.99 -2.56 -42.74
CA ALA A 6 7.29 -2.06 -41.41
C ALA A 6 5.99 -1.79 -40.64
N GLY A 7 5.72 -2.60 -39.62
CA GLY A 7 4.63 -2.39 -38.67
C GLY A 7 4.90 -1.17 -37.80
N HIS A 8 4.14 -0.12 -38.01
CA HIS A 8 4.08 1.06 -37.12
C HIS A 8 3.46 0.67 -35.80
N VAL A 9 4.28 0.59 -34.74
CA VAL A 9 3.82 0.56 -33.37
C VAL A 9 3.35 1.97 -33.02
N ALA A 10 2.04 2.16 -32.95
CA ALA A 10 1.45 3.41 -32.49
C ALA A 10 1.83 3.65 -31.03
N ARG A 11 2.72 4.60 -30.78
CA ARG A 11 2.94 5.16 -29.45
C ARG A 11 1.67 5.88 -29.04
N SER A 12 0.94 5.29 -28.11
CA SER A 12 -0.18 5.93 -27.42
C SER A 12 0.38 7.08 -26.58
N THR A 13 0.24 8.30 -27.07
CA THR A 13 0.49 9.51 -26.29
C THR A 13 -0.64 9.68 -25.29
N ILE A 14 -0.39 9.24 -24.05
CA ILE A 14 -1.24 9.60 -22.90
C ILE A 14 -1.11 11.11 -22.74
N ARG A 15 -2.19 11.84 -23.03
CA ARG A 15 -2.26 13.27 -22.70
C ARG A 15 -2.31 13.38 -21.17
N PRO A 16 -1.42 14.15 -20.52
CA PRO A 16 -1.57 14.44 -19.11
C PRO A 16 -2.83 15.29 -18.94
N TYR A 17 -3.75 14.82 -18.11
CA TYR A 17 -4.89 15.61 -17.64
C TYR A 17 -4.36 16.63 -16.63
N SER A 18 -3.90 17.76 -17.16
CA SER A 18 -3.42 18.89 -16.37
C SER A 18 -4.62 19.75 -15.94
N GLU A 19 -5.41 19.28 -15.00
CA GLU A 19 -6.02 20.21 -14.05
C GLU A 19 -4.96 20.45 -12.98
N THR A 20 -4.46 21.68 -12.94
CA THR A 20 -3.48 22.16 -11.97
C THR A 20 -4.03 21.89 -10.57
N LEU A 21 -3.58 20.80 -9.96
CA LEU A 21 -3.86 20.50 -8.55
C LEU A 21 -3.23 21.65 -7.76
N ASN A 22 -4.05 22.56 -7.28
CA ASN A 22 -3.66 23.51 -6.26
C ASN A 22 -3.30 22.68 -5.01
N VAL A 23 -2.01 22.36 -4.87
CA VAL A 23 -1.46 21.93 -3.59
C VAL A 23 -1.81 23.05 -2.62
N THR A 24 -2.70 22.78 -1.68
CA THR A 24 -3.09 23.79 -0.70
C THR A 24 -1.82 24.22 0.03
N ARG A 25 -1.42 25.50 -0.13
CA ARG A 25 -0.25 26.10 0.54
C ARG A 25 -0.29 25.99 2.07
N ASP A 26 -1.36 25.42 2.63
CA ASP A 26 -1.66 25.40 4.05
C ASP A 26 -1.42 24.06 4.74
N GLY A 27 -0.84 23.06 4.06
CA GLY A 27 -0.53 21.75 4.68
C GLY A 27 -1.75 20.95 5.11
N ALA A 28 -2.95 21.26 4.63
CA ALA A 28 -4.16 20.52 4.98
C ALA A 28 -4.24 19.17 4.24
N PRO A 29 -4.85 18.13 4.86
CA PRO A 29 -5.14 16.88 4.17
C PRO A 29 -5.99 17.12 2.92
N MET A 30 -5.66 16.41 1.83
CA MET A 30 -6.38 16.49 0.56
C MET A 30 -7.04 15.15 0.25
N ARG A 31 -8.30 15.16 -0.19
CA ARG A 31 -9.01 13.96 -0.65
C ARG A 31 -9.45 14.12 -2.08
N THR A 32 -9.18 13.12 -2.90
CA THR A 32 -9.51 13.11 -4.33
C THR A 32 -9.85 11.71 -4.83
N PHE A 33 -10.36 11.64 -6.05
CA PHE A 33 -10.48 10.38 -6.78
C PHE A 33 -9.38 10.28 -7.83
N LEU A 34 -8.52 9.29 -7.69
CA LEU A 34 -7.52 8.95 -8.71
C LEU A 34 -8.14 8.00 -9.73
N HIS A 35 -7.68 8.05 -10.97
CA HIS A 35 -8.12 7.13 -12.00
C HIS A 35 -7.00 6.14 -12.34
N THR A 36 -7.31 4.87 -12.23
CA THR A 36 -6.40 3.78 -12.60
C THR A 36 -6.25 3.68 -14.11
N ALA A 37 -5.24 2.98 -14.60
CA ALA A 37 -5.01 2.77 -16.03
C ALA A 37 -6.19 2.07 -16.75
N ASP A 38 -7.01 1.29 -16.02
CA ASP A 38 -8.22 0.66 -16.54
C ASP A 38 -9.52 1.47 -16.21
N GLY A 39 -9.37 2.76 -15.84
CA GLY A 39 -10.46 3.71 -15.71
C GLY A 39 -11.29 3.61 -14.42
N VAL A 40 -10.82 2.90 -13.41
CA VAL A 40 -11.50 2.81 -12.11
C VAL A 40 -11.15 4.03 -11.26
N ALA A 41 -12.16 4.74 -10.73
CA ALA A 41 -11.96 5.83 -9.77
C ALA A 41 -11.71 5.25 -8.38
N ILE A 42 -10.58 5.60 -7.75
CA ILE A 42 -10.22 5.20 -6.39
C ILE A 42 -10.16 6.40 -5.47
N ASP A 43 -10.85 6.29 -4.34
CA ASP A 43 -10.91 7.30 -3.30
C ASP A 43 -9.62 7.33 -2.52
N SER A 44 -8.93 8.47 -2.52
CA SER A 44 -7.58 8.64 -2.00
C SER A 44 -7.46 9.86 -1.12
N VAL A 45 -6.64 9.75 -0.08
CA VAL A 45 -6.37 10.81 0.90
C VAL A 45 -4.87 11.00 1.01
N TYR A 46 -4.43 12.24 0.85
CA TYR A 46 -3.06 12.67 1.12
C TYR A 46 -3.02 13.42 2.46
N GLU A 47 -2.09 13.05 3.32
CA GLU A 47 -1.77 13.73 4.57
C GLU A 47 -0.31 14.21 4.49
N PRO A 48 -0.03 15.52 4.57
CA PRO A 48 1.34 16.02 4.58
C PRO A 48 2.09 15.52 5.83
N GLY A 49 3.40 15.31 5.72
CA GLY A 49 4.24 14.88 6.84
C GLY A 49 4.43 15.99 7.88
N GLY A 50 4.94 15.61 9.08
CA GLY A 50 5.20 16.56 10.17
C GLY A 50 3.97 16.88 11.03
N VAL A 51 2.94 16.07 10.95
CA VAL A 51 1.71 16.27 11.72
C VAL A 51 1.88 15.67 13.12
N VAL A 52 1.89 16.51 14.15
CA VAL A 52 1.80 16.11 15.55
C VAL A 52 0.34 16.23 16.00
N TYR A 53 -0.22 15.12 16.49
CA TYR A 53 -1.55 15.11 17.08
C TYR A 53 -1.42 15.37 18.57
N ASP A 54 -1.76 16.58 19.02
CA ASP A 54 -1.86 16.90 20.45
C ASP A 54 -3.32 16.93 20.88
N SER A 55 -3.66 16.13 21.92
CA SER A 55 -4.98 16.11 22.60
C SER A 55 -6.19 16.05 21.64
N GLY A 56 -6.05 15.36 20.48
CA GLY A 56 -7.13 15.22 19.49
C GLY A 56 -7.26 16.40 18.52
N LYS A 57 -6.40 17.41 18.62
CA LYS A 57 -6.26 18.47 17.62
C LYS A 57 -5.07 18.20 16.70
N VAL A 58 -5.25 18.44 15.42
CA VAL A 58 -4.18 18.39 14.42
C VAL A 58 -3.34 19.66 14.59
N VAL A 59 -2.10 19.51 15.04
CA VAL A 59 -1.13 20.60 15.08
C VAL A 59 -0.14 20.36 13.96
N TYR A 60 -0.15 21.21 12.95
CA TYR A 60 0.87 21.17 11.90
C TYR A 60 2.10 21.91 12.41
N GLU A 61 3.18 21.20 12.72
CA GLU A 61 4.47 21.85 12.84
C GLU A 61 4.92 22.28 11.43
N ARG A 62 4.91 23.59 11.17
CA ARG A 62 5.53 24.12 9.96
C ARG A 62 7.01 23.80 9.99
N VAL A 63 7.45 22.89 9.13
CA VAL A 63 8.86 22.81 8.76
C VAL A 63 9.16 24.02 7.88
N GLY A 64 9.34 25.18 8.54
CA GLY A 64 9.67 26.45 7.88
C GLY A 64 11.16 26.52 7.63
N GLU A 65 11.54 27.04 6.49
CA GLU A 65 12.88 27.53 6.20
C GLU A 65 13.35 28.46 7.34
N GLY A 66 14.45 28.09 7.99
CA GLY A 66 15.32 29.03 8.65
C GLY A 66 14.90 29.58 10.00
N ALA A 67 14.55 28.78 11.00
CA ALA A 67 14.60 29.21 12.40
C ALA A 67 15.79 28.54 13.12
N ARG A 68 16.94 29.19 13.09
CA ARG A 68 18.02 28.91 14.05
C ARG A 68 17.63 29.54 15.38
N ASN A 69 17.02 28.80 16.27
CA ASN A 69 16.93 29.15 17.66
C ASN A 69 18.03 28.42 18.44
N GLY A 70 18.80 29.20 19.20
CA GLY A 70 20.01 28.81 19.87
C GLY A 70 19.82 27.89 21.09
N SER A 71 19.24 26.72 20.91
CA SER A 71 19.36 25.58 21.81
C SER A 71 19.18 24.33 20.96
N GLY A 72 20.30 23.62 20.75
CA GLY A 72 20.43 22.55 19.81
C GLY A 72 19.61 21.28 20.15
N ASN A 73 18.33 21.31 19.90
CA ASN A 73 17.53 20.12 19.75
C ASN A 73 16.80 20.21 18.42
N ALA A 74 17.46 19.71 17.36
CA ALA A 74 16.85 19.55 16.05
C ALA A 74 15.70 18.56 16.19
N LEU A 75 14.47 18.97 15.85
CA LEU A 75 13.35 18.09 15.56
C LEU A 75 13.67 17.35 14.24
N SER A 76 14.60 16.40 14.32
CA SER A 76 15.11 15.57 13.25
C SER A 76 14.21 14.34 13.11
N GLY A 77 13.05 14.47 12.49
CA GLY A 77 12.14 13.32 12.33
C GLY A 77 11.41 13.26 10.99
N VAL A 78 11.16 14.37 10.32
CA VAL A 78 10.44 14.37 9.04
C VAL A 78 11.42 14.35 7.88
N SER A 79 11.46 13.26 7.14
CA SER A 79 12.31 13.13 5.96
C SER A 79 11.68 13.87 4.78
N GLN A 80 12.28 14.98 4.36
CA GLN A 80 11.82 15.73 3.20
C GLN A 80 11.77 14.83 1.96
N GLY A 81 10.69 14.92 1.21
CA GLY A 81 10.48 14.14 -0.01
C GLY A 81 10.05 12.68 0.20
N LEU A 82 9.96 12.18 1.44
CA LEU A 82 9.48 10.83 1.74
C LEU A 82 7.96 10.79 1.84
N VAL A 83 7.36 9.77 1.22
CA VAL A 83 5.93 9.48 1.32
C VAL A 83 5.68 7.99 1.54
N PHE A 84 4.76 7.68 2.42
CA PHE A 84 4.25 6.33 2.65
C PHE A 84 2.94 6.15 1.89
N VAL A 85 2.86 5.15 1.00
CA VAL A 85 1.63 4.75 0.32
C VAL A 85 1.08 3.51 1.01
N ILE A 86 -0.07 3.65 1.69
CA ILE A 86 -0.64 2.60 2.55
C ILE A 86 -1.74 1.85 1.82
N ALA A 87 -1.55 0.54 1.67
CA ALA A 87 -2.45 -0.41 1.05
C ALA A 87 -3.12 -1.30 2.12
N HIS A 88 -4.42 -1.10 2.35
CA HIS A 88 -5.17 -1.77 3.41
C HIS A 88 -5.47 -3.25 3.10
N GLY A 89 -5.86 -4.02 4.13
CA GLY A 89 -6.33 -5.40 4.00
C GLY A 89 -7.69 -5.53 3.31
N PHE A 90 -8.07 -6.76 2.92
CA PHE A 90 -9.37 -7.04 2.33
C PHE A 90 -10.49 -6.61 3.28
N THR A 91 -11.56 -6.01 2.75
CA THR A 91 -12.67 -5.36 3.46
C THR A 91 -12.32 -4.07 4.24
N GLY A 92 -11.07 -3.60 4.14
CA GLY A 92 -10.66 -2.28 4.61
C GLY A 92 -11.14 -1.15 3.70
N ASP A 93 -10.86 0.07 4.09
CA ASP A 93 -10.96 1.30 3.30
C ASP A 93 -10.15 2.41 3.97
N ALA A 94 -9.93 3.54 3.30
CA ALA A 94 -9.14 4.66 3.81
C ALA A 94 -9.72 5.31 5.08
N ASP A 95 -11.00 5.13 5.36
CA ASP A 95 -11.68 5.72 6.51
C ASP A 95 -11.73 4.80 7.74
N ARG A 96 -11.28 3.55 7.63
CA ARG A 96 -11.28 2.62 8.77
C ARG A 96 -10.37 3.12 9.90
N PRO A 97 -10.81 3.02 11.16
CA PRO A 97 -10.05 3.54 12.31
C PRO A 97 -8.60 3.00 12.38
N HIS A 98 -8.40 1.71 12.07
CA HIS A 98 -7.08 1.09 12.09
C HIS A 98 -6.19 1.58 10.94
N VAL A 99 -6.73 1.84 9.74
CA VAL A 99 -5.99 2.42 8.62
C VAL A 99 -5.60 3.87 8.94
N ARG A 100 -6.54 4.65 9.50
CA ARG A 100 -6.28 6.02 9.96
C ARG A 100 -5.24 6.07 11.09
N ARG A 101 -5.23 5.09 12.01
CA ARG A 101 -4.21 4.95 13.04
C ARG A 101 -2.83 4.72 12.43
N VAL A 102 -2.73 3.80 11.47
CA VAL A 102 -1.49 3.53 10.73
C VAL A 102 -0.99 4.79 10.04
N ALA A 103 -1.86 5.50 9.30
CA ALA A 103 -1.53 6.74 8.62
C ALA A 103 -0.97 7.80 9.58
N ARG A 104 -1.60 8.01 10.74
CA ARG A 104 -1.12 8.98 11.76
C ARG A 104 0.27 8.64 12.30
N VAL A 105 0.62 7.37 12.43
CA VAL A 105 1.96 6.99 12.88
C VAL A 105 2.99 7.31 11.82
N PHE A 106 2.73 6.95 10.55
CA PHE A 106 3.67 7.22 9.47
C PHE A 106 3.77 8.71 9.09
N ALA A 107 2.72 9.50 9.33
CA ALA A 107 2.74 10.95 9.12
C ALA A 107 3.81 11.67 9.98
N ARG A 108 4.35 11.02 11.00
CA ARG A 108 5.49 11.54 11.79
C ARG A 108 6.83 11.41 11.06
N TYR A 109 6.91 10.54 10.05
CA TYR A 109 8.14 10.23 9.30
C TYR A 109 8.18 10.90 7.94
N GLY A 110 7.05 11.11 7.31
CA GLY A 110 6.91 11.69 5.98
C GLY A 110 5.45 11.92 5.63
N ALA A 111 5.19 12.34 4.40
CA ALA A 111 3.81 12.41 3.91
C ALA A 111 3.19 11.00 3.82
N VAL A 112 1.86 10.95 3.80
CA VAL A 112 1.12 9.69 3.70
C VAL A 112 0.04 9.79 2.64
N VAL A 113 -0.01 8.80 1.76
CA VAL A 113 -1.14 8.54 0.86
C VAL A 113 -1.86 7.29 1.36
N THR A 114 -3.14 7.42 1.70
CA THR A 114 -4.05 6.29 1.90
C THR A 114 -5.08 6.27 0.79
N PHE A 115 -5.53 5.10 0.41
CA PHE A 115 -6.59 4.96 -0.60
C PHE A 115 -7.46 3.75 -0.30
N SER A 116 -8.67 3.75 -0.85
CA SER A 116 -9.53 2.57 -0.82
C SER A 116 -9.35 1.80 -2.12
N PHE A 117 -9.00 0.52 -2.04
CA PHE A 117 -8.93 -0.34 -3.22
C PHE A 117 -10.25 -0.38 -3.99
N ARG A 118 -10.19 -0.71 -5.28
CA ARG A 118 -11.38 -0.95 -6.11
C ARG A 118 -12.38 -1.85 -5.40
N GLY A 119 -13.65 -1.50 -5.48
CA GLY A 119 -14.71 -2.25 -4.82
C GLY A 119 -14.84 -2.02 -3.31
N HIS A 120 -13.97 -1.26 -2.67
CA HIS A 120 -13.99 -0.94 -1.24
C HIS A 120 -14.39 0.53 -1.00
N GLY A 121 -14.96 0.80 0.15
CA GLY A 121 -15.30 2.16 0.57
C GLY A 121 -16.06 2.95 -0.50
N ARG A 122 -15.53 4.13 -0.85
CA ARG A 122 -16.08 5.03 -1.88
C ARG A 122 -15.54 4.75 -3.29
N SER A 123 -14.50 3.92 -3.44
CA SER A 123 -13.87 3.62 -4.72
C SER A 123 -14.84 2.91 -5.66
N GLY A 124 -14.70 3.14 -6.96
CA GLY A 124 -15.42 2.45 -8.01
C GLY A 124 -15.03 0.97 -8.18
N GLY A 125 -15.50 0.36 -9.25
CA GLY A 125 -15.12 -0.99 -9.66
C GLY A 125 -15.54 -2.10 -8.69
N ARG A 126 -14.82 -3.23 -8.77
CA ARG A 126 -15.01 -4.44 -7.95
C ARG A 126 -13.66 -5.02 -7.61
N SER A 127 -13.49 -5.48 -6.36
CA SER A 127 -12.27 -6.14 -5.91
C SER A 127 -12.04 -7.46 -6.65
N THR A 128 -10.85 -7.63 -7.15
CA THR A 128 -10.32 -8.88 -7.71
C THR A 128 -9.46 -9.65 -6.71
N VAL A 129 -9.43 -9.19 -5.45
CA VAL A 129 -8.75 -9.83 -4.31
C VAL A 129 -7.24 -9.97 -4.55
N GLY A 130 -6.59 -8.91 -5.03
CA GLY A 130 -5.15 -8.83 -5.18
C GLY A 130 -4.62 -8.90 -6.62
N ASP A 131 -5.48 -9.09 -7.63
CA ASP A 131 -5.03 -9.11 -9.03
C ASP A 131 -4.92 -7.69 -9.60
N ARG A 132 -6.05 -7.02 -9.86
CA ARG A 132 -6.06 -5.68 -10.47
C ARG A 132 -5.82 -4.55 -9.47
N GLU A 133 -5.81 -4.84 -8.19
CA GLU A 133 -5.49 -3.89 -7.14
C GLU A 133 -4.07 -3.31 -7.27
N VAL A 134 -3.19 -3.96 -8.04
CA VAL A 134 -1.88 -3.40 -8.41
C VAL A 134 -2.01 -2.10 -9.21
N LEU A 135 -3.07 -1.94 -10.02
CA LEU A 135 -3.35 -0.72 -10.77
C LEU A 135 -3.81 0.42 -9.87
N ASP A 136 -4.49 0.10 -8.77
CA ASP A 136 -4.92 1.08 -7.77
C ASP A 136 -3.71 1.63 -7.01
N LEU A 137 -2.82 0.73 -6.60
CA LEU A 137 -1.56 1.11 -5.95
C LEU A 137 -0.67 1.92 -6.90
N ALA A 138 -0.57 1.52 -8.19
CA ALA A 138 0.18 2.26 -9.19
C ALA A 138 -0.33 3.70 -9.36
N ALA A 139 -1.65 3.91 -9.37
CA ALA A 139 -2.22 5.25 -9.42
C ALA A 139 -1.90 6.08 -8.16
N ALA A 140 -1.90 5.46 -6.97
CA ALA A 140 -1.54 6.13 -5.73
C ALA A 140 -0.04 6.49 -5.66
N VAL A 141 0.84 5.62 -6.15
CA VAL A 141 2.29 5.87 -6.27
C VAL A 141 2.56 6.98 -7.28
N ALA A 142 1.93 6.95 -8.44
CA ALA A 142 2.05 8.01 -9.44
C ALA A 142 1.62 9.37 -8.88
N TRP A 143 0.49 9.40 -8.17
CA TRP A 143 0.02 10.64 -7.52
C TRP A 143 1.00 11.15 -6.46
N ALA A 144 1.61 10.27 -5.66
CA ALA A 144 2.65 10.66 -4.72
C ALA A 144 3.86 11.30 -5.42
N ARG A 145 4.27 10.79 -6.57
CA ARG A 145 5.34 11.37 -7.41
C ARG A 145 4.91 12.72 -8.02
N GLU A 146 3.66 12.86 -8.50
CA GLU A 146 3.10 14.12 -9.01
C GLU A 146 3.06 15.22 -7.93
N LEU A 147 2.86 14.83 -6.66
CA LEU A 147 2.95 15.74 -5.52
C LEU A 147 4.39 16.16 -5.16
N GLY A 148 5.39 15.68 -5.91
CA GLY A 148 6.80 16.05 -5.75
C GLY A 148 7.61 15.18 -4.79
N HIS A 149 7.07 14.04 -4.34
CA HIS A 149 7.81 13.14 -3.48
C HIS A 149 8.84 12.35 -4.28
N THR A 150 10.09 12.43 -3.83
CA THR A 150 11.24 11.75 -4.47
C THR A 150 11.50 10.35 -3.91
N ARG A 151 10.97 10.05 -2.73
CA ARG A 151 11.13 8.75 -2.06
C ARG A 151 9.75 8.20 -1.70
N VAL A 152 9.41 7.03 -2.25
CA VAL A 152 8.11 6.37 -2.05
C VAL A 152 8.32 5.02 -1.38
N VAL A 153 7.72 4.85 -0.21
CA VAL A 153 7.66 3.56 0.50
C VAL A 153 6.24 3.03 0.44
N THR A 154 6.05 1.83 -0.07
CA THR A 154 4.75 1.16 -0.05
C THR A 154 4.63 0.28 1.18
N VAL A 155 3.53 0.42 1.94
CA VAL A 155 3.23 -0.37 3.14
C VAL A 155 1.89 -1.07 2.93
N GLY A 156 1.91 -2.39 2.82
CA GLY A 156 0.71 -3.18 2.57
C GLY A 156 0.38 -4.15 3.69
N PHE A 157 -0.91 -4.30 3.98
CA PHE A 157 -1.43 -5.16 5.02
C PHE A 157 -2.29 -6.28 4.42
N SER A 158 -2.06 -7.54 4.79
CA SER A 158 -2.83 -8.70 4.32
C SER A 158 -2.92 -8.75 2.78
N MET A 159 -4.13 -8.58 2.19
CA MET A 159 -4.29 -8.41 0.75
C MET A 159 -3.44 -7.26 0.21
N GLY A 160 -3.40 -6.12 0.88
CA GLY A 160 -2.53 -5.00 0.52
C GLY A 160 -1.05 -5.37 0.54
N GLY A 161 -0.63 -6.24 1.47
CA GLY A 161 0.72 -6.80 1.51
C GLY A 161 1.06 -7.61 0.25
N SER A 162 0.13 -8.43 -0.24
CA SER A 162 0.30 -9.12 -1.54
C SER A 162 0.38 -8.14 -2.70
N VAL A 163 -0.41 -7.07 -2.65
CA VAL A 163 -0.47 -6.06 -3.73
C VAL A 163 0.84 -5.27 -3.81
N VAL A 164 1.43 -4.83 -2.69
CA VAL A 164 2.70 -4.09 -2.71
C VAL A 164 3.85 -4.97 -3.24
N LEU A 165 3.90 -6.26 -2.87
CA LEU A 165 4.89 -7.21 -3.40
C LEU A 165 4.76 -7.37 -4.92
N ARG A 166 3.54 -7.58 -5.41
CA ARG A 166 3.29 -7.72 -6.85
C ARG A 166 3.54 -6.44 -7.63
N HIS A 167 3.14 -5.30 -7.09
CA HIS A 167 3.36 -4.00 -7.72
C HIS A 167 4.86 -3.74 -7.90
N ALA A 168 5.66 -3.90 -6.85
CA ALA A 168 7.10 -3.69 -6.92
C ALA A 168 7.80 -4.66 -7.91
N ALA A 169 7.27 -5.89 -8.04
CA ALA A 169 7.77 -6.86 -9.01
C ALA A 169 7.41 -6.52 -10.48
N LEU A 170 6.32 -5.79 -10.71
CA LEU A 170 5.86 -5.36 -12.04
C LEU A 170 6.46 -4.02 -12.46
N ASP A 171 6.80 -3.17 -11.49
CA ASP A 171 7.36 -1.83 -11.70
C ASP A 171 8.69 -1.71 -10.92
N ALA A 172 9.70 -2.41 -11.41
CA ALA A 172 11.02 -2.44 -10.79
C ALA A 172 11.64 -1.03 -10.75
N GLY A 173 11.92 -0.55 -9.53
CA GLY A 173 12.44 0.79 -9.28
C GLY A 173 11.39 1.90 -9.18
N GLY A 174 10.10 1.59 -9.30
CA GLY A 174 9.01 2.56 -9.12
C GLY A 174 8.84 3.02 -7.66
N VAL A 175 9.33 2.22 -6.70
CA VAL A 175 9.31 2.51 -5.26
C VAL A 175 10.68 2.29 -4.62
N ASP A 176 10.96 3.00 -3.53
CA ASP A 176 12.29 3.03 -2.90
C ASP A 176 12.42 1.99 -1.76
N ALA A 177 11.31 1.55 -1.19
CA ALA A 177 11.25 0.41 -0.26
C ALA A 177 9.84 -0.19 -0.22
N VAL A 178 9.75 -1.46 0.17
CA VAL A 178 8.51 -2.22 0.26
C VAL A 178 8.36 -2.82 1.65
N VAL A 179 7.20 -2.64 2.28
CA VAL A 179 6.85 -3.26 3.56
C VAL A 179 5.58 -4.10 3.37
N SER A 180 5.67 -5.37 3.66
CA SER A 180 4.57 -6.33 3.56
C SER A 180 4.23 -6.92 4.92
N VAL A 181 3.05 -6.59 5.46
CA VAL A 181 2.61 -7.01 6.80
C VAL A 181 1.51 -8.06 6.68
N SER A 182 1.69 -9.23 7.29
CA SER A 182 0.72 -10.34 7.34
C SER A 182 0.21 -10.77 5.96
N ALA A 183 1.06 -10.76 4.93
CA ALA A 183 0.67 -11.16 3.57
C ALA A 183 0.69 -12.68 3.39
N PRO A 184 -0.21 -13.24 2.55
CA PRO A 184 -0.05 -14.60 2.06
C PRO A 184 1.16 -14.72 1.11
N ALA A 185 1.88 -15.83 1.17
CA ALA A 185 2.88 -16.17 0.16
C ALA A 185 2.27 -16.80 -1.09
N ARG A 186 1.15 -17.52 -0.92
CA ARG A 186 0.51 -18.35 -1.96
C ARG A 186 -0.94 -17.95 -2.15
N TRP A 187 -1.40 -17.99 -3.40
CA TRP A 187 -2.83 -17.92 -3.69
C TRP A 187 -3.58 -19.18 -3.27
N PHE A 188 -4.89 -19.09 -3.16
CA PHE A 188 -5.82 -20.19 -2.88
C PHE A 188 -5.56 -20.94 -1.57
N TYR A 189 -4.79 -20.37 -0.64
CA TYR A 189 -4.57 -20.97 0.68
C TYR A 189 -5.88 -21.12 1.46
N ARG A 190 -6.14 -22.32 2.00
CA ARG A 190 -7.35 -22.67 2.75
C ARG A 190 -7.05 -23.41 4.06
N GLY A 191 -5.80 -23.37 4.53
CA GLY A 191 -5.38 -24.15 5.70
C GLY A 191 -6.05 -23.73 7.01
N THR A 192 -6.48 -22.47 7.13
CA THR A 192 -7.11 -21.94 8.35
C THR A 192 -8.61 -21.72 8.19
N ALA A 193 -9.34 -21.69 9.32
CA ALA A 193 -10.78 -21.44 9.32
C ALA A 193 -11.14 -20.05 8.77
N PRO A 194 -10.44 -18.93 9.13
CA PRO A 194 -10.67 -17.62 8.53
C PRO A 194 -10.51 -17.64 7.01
N MET A 195 -9.47 -18.30 6.49
CA MET A 195 -9.23 -18.37 5.04
C MET A 195 -10.29 -19.19 4.31
N ARG A 196 -10.80 -20.27 4.90
CA ARG A 196 -11.94 -21.00 4.32
C ARG A 196 -13.21 -20.13 4.24
N ARG A 197 -13.47 -19.31 5.27
CA ARG A 197 -14.60 -18.35 5.26
C ARG A 197 -14.40 -17.27 4.19
N LEU A 198 -13.17 -16.75 4.06
CA LEU A 198 -12.82 -15.77 3.03
C LEU A 198 -13.03 -16.36 1.63
N HIS A 199 -12.59 -17.58 1.38
CA HIS A 199 -12.83 -18.27 0.10
C HIS A 199 -14.32 -18.41 -0.22
N TRP A 200 -15.14 -18.78 0.76
CA TRP A 200 -16.60 -18.83 0.61
C TRP A 200 -17.15 -17.43 0.25
N LEU A 201 -16.72 -16.39 0.96
CA LEU A 201 -17.13 -15.01 0.75
C LEU A 201 -16.84 -14.54 -0.69
N VAL A 202 -15.67 -14.88 -1.22
CA VAL A 202 -15.22 -14.46 -2.55
C VAL A 202 -15.88 -15.30 -3.66
N THR A 203 -15.96 -16.63 -3.50
CA THR A 203 -16.31 -17.53 -4.59
C THR A 203 -17.81 -17.78 -4.73
N ARG A 204 -18.60 -17.66 -3.64
CA ARG A 204 -20.03 -17.97 -3.67
C ARG A 204 -20.89 -16.72 -3.89
N PRO A 205 -22.00 -16.82 -4.67
CA PRO A 205 -22.91 -15.70 -4.86
C PRO A 205 -23.45 -15.12 -3.54
N SER A 206 -23.88 -16.00 -2.61
CA SER A 206 -24.31 -15.61 -1.26
C SER A 206 -23.21 -14.92 -0.45
N GLY A 207 -21.98 -15.41 -0.54
CA GLY A 207 -20.82 -14.76 0.07
C GLY A 207 -20.59 -13.35 -0.47
N ARG A 208 -20.67 -13.16 -1.79
CA ARG A 208 -20.54 -11.82 -2.41
C ARG A 208 -21.65 -10.85 -2.01
N LEU A 209 -22.88 -11.34 -1.75
CA LEU A 209 -23.94 -10.52 -1.19
C LEU A 209 -23.60 -10.06 0.24
N VAL A 210 -23.09 -10.96 1.08
CA VAL A 210 -22.58 -10.60 2.41
C VAL A 210 -21.44 -9.60 2.31
N GLY A 211 -20.50 -9.80 1.40
CA GLY A 211 -19.43 -8.83 1.10
C GLY A 211 -19.97 -7.44 0.77
N ARG A 212 -20.96 -7.38 -0.13
CA ARG A 212 -21.53 -6.12 -0.61
C ARG A 212 -22.30 -5.36 0.48
N TYR A 213 -23.19 -6.04 1.20
CA TYR A 213 -24.13 -5.38 2.12
C TYR A 213 -23.64 -5.38 3.57
N GLY A 214 -22.90 -6.41 4.00
CA GLY A 214 -22.36 -6.50 5.35
C GLY A 214 -20.97 -5.87 5.52
N LEU A 215 -20.07 -6.08 4.53
CA LEU A 215 -18.68 -5.63 4.60
C LEU A 215 -18.38 -4.42 3.71
N ARG A 216 -19.38 -3.89 2.98
CA ARG A 216 -19.23 -2.77 2.04
C ARG A 216 -18.15 -3.01 0.99
N THR A 217 -17.95 -4.28 0.58
CA THR A 217 -16.96 -4.69 -0.41
C THR A 217 -17.63 -5.34 -1.60
N ARG A 218 -17.45 -4.75 -2.78
CA ARG A 218 -17.99 -5.28 -4.06
C ARG A 218 -16.96 -6.17 -4.69
N ILE A 219 -17.20 -7.48 -4.68
CA ILE A 219 -16.27 -8.50 -5.16
C ILE A 219 -16.58 -8.83 -6.60
N HIS A 220 -15.54 -8.99 -7.44
CA HIS A 220 -15.66 -9.42 -8.82
C HIS A 220 -16.12 -10.89 -8.89
N HIS A 221 -16.96 -11.22 -9.86
CA HIS A 221 -17.58 -12.55 -9.97
C HIS A 221 -16.75 -13.55 -10.79
N ARG A 222 -15.85 -13.06 -11.64
CA ARG A 222 -15.01 -13.91 -12.49
C ARG A 222 -13.78 -14.36 -11.72
N GLN A 223 -13.31 -15.56 -12.04
CA GLN A 223 -12.00 -16.05 -11.60
C GLN A 223 -10.87 -15.31 -12.34
N TRP A 224 -9.68 -15.39 -11.80
CA TRP A 224 -8.49 -14.89 -12.47
C TRP A 224 -8.18 -15.72 -13.71
N ASP A 225 -7.96 -15.05 -14.83
CA ASP A 225 -7.55 -15.65 -16.07
C ASP A 225 -6.70 -14.64 -16.88
N PRO A 226 -5.40 -14.86 -17.00
CA PRO A 226 -4.60 -15.87 -16.29
C PRO A 226 -4.51 -15.62 -14.78
N VAL A 227 -4.16 -16.65 -14.01
CA VAL A 227 -3.84 -16.49 -12.58
C VAL A 227 -2.58 -15.64 -12.47
N PRO A 228 -2.61 -14.55 -11.70
CA PRO A 228 -1.44 -13.68 -11.55
C PRO A 228 -0.35 -14.36 -10.72
N LEU A 229 0.91 -13.90 -10.86
CA LEU A 229 2.00 -14.34 -10.00
C LEU A 229 1.58 -14.28 -8.54
N SER A 230 1.82 -15.35 -7.80
CA SER A 230 1.65 -15.33 -6.35
C SER A 230 2.69 -14.40 -5.70
N PRO A 231 2.45 -13.91 -4.47
CA PRO A 231 3.41 -13.06 -3.79
C PRO A 231 4.82 -13.67 -3.72
N VAL A 232 4.96 -14.97 -3.42
CA VAL A 232 6.27 -15.62 -3.35
C VAL A 232 6.97 -15.69 -4.72
N GLU A 233 6.23 -15.83 -5.81
CA GLU A 233 6.80 -15.80 -7.17
C GLU A 233 7.17 -14.37 -7.61
N ALA A 234 6.51 -13.36 -7.04
CA ALA A 234 6.79 -11.95 -7.33
C ALA A 234 8.06 -11.46 -6.61
N VAL A 235 8.27 -11.87 -5.36
CA VAL A 235 9.34 -11.38 -4.48
C VAL A 235 10.74 -11.37 -5.10
N PRO A 236 11.23 -12.40 -5.82
CA PRO A 236 12.58 -12.37 -6.43
C PRO A 236 12.78 -11.24 -7.45
N ARG A 237 11.69 -10.69 -7.99
CA ARG A 237 11.73 -9.60 -8.99
C ARG A 237 11.78 -8.20 -8.36
N ILE A 238 11.70 -8.11 -7.04
CA ILE A 238 11.73 -6.83 -6.32
C ILE A 238 13.17 -6.32 -6.18
N ALA A 239 14.15 -7.21 -6.16
CA ALA A 239 15.55 -6.83 -6.03
C ALA A 239 15.96 -5.79 -7.09
N PRO A 240 16.77 -4.78 -6.75
CA PRO A 240 17.47 -4.59 -5.46
C PRO A 240 16.67 -3.76 -4.42
N THR A 241 15.40 -3.46 -4.66
CA THR A 241 14.58 -2.64 -3.77
C THR A 241 14.48 -3.31 -2.38
N PRO A 242 14.79 -2.61 -1.27
CA PRO A 242 14.69 -3.16 0.08
C PRO A 242 13.28 -3.65 0.41
N LEU A 243 13.17 -4.86 0.95
CA LEU A 243 11.91 -5.49 1.32
C LEU A 243 11.89 -5.82 2.82
N LEU A 244 10.88 -5.37 3.54
CA LEU A 244 10.58 -5.80 4.89
C LEU A 244 9.31 -6.65 4.92
N VAL A 245 9.44 -7.89 5.36
CA VAL A 245 8.32 -8.79 5.65
C VAL A 245 8.07 -8.79 7.16
N VAL A 246 6.86 -8.40 7.58
CA VAL A 246 6.46 -8.37 9.00
C VAL A 246 5.30 -9.33 9.20
N HIS A 247 5.35 -10.12 10.28
CA HIS A 247 4.28 -11.08 10.55
C HIS A 247 4.13 -11.37 12.04
N GLY A 248 2.89 -11.49 12.50
CA GLY A 248 2.60 -11.84 13.89
C GLY A 248 2.59 -13.36 14.12
N ASP A 249 3.17 -13.82 15.22
CA ASP A 249 3.16 -15.25 15.58
C ASP A 249 1.78 -15.77 16.03
N GLN A 250 0.83 -14.84 16.31
CA GLN A 250 -0.56 -15.13 16.63
C GLN A 250 -1.52 -14.87 15.46
N ASP A 251 -0.99 -14.77 14.23
CA ASP A 251 -1.82 -14.59 13.04
C ASP A 251 -2.67 -15.85 12.76
N THR A 252 -4.00 -15.70 12.87
CA THR A 252 -4.96 -16.80 12.67
C THR A 252 -5.30 -17.03 11.19
N TYR A 253 -4.92 -16.12 10.29
CA TYR A 253 -5.14 -16.24 8.83
C TYR A 253 -4.01 -17.00 8.15
N PHE A 254 -2.77 -16.59 8.40
CA PHE A 254 -1.59 -17.14 7.75
C PHE A 254 -0.58 -17.61 8.80
N PRO A 255 -0.25 -18.90 8.86
CA PRO A 255 0.80 -19.42 9.74
C PRO A 255 2.19 -18.99 9.25
N LEU A 256 3.21 -19.16 10.10
CA LEU A 256 4.58 -18.67 9.92
C LEU A 256 5.31 -19.24 8.69
N ASP A 257 4.79 -20.27 8.02
CA ASP A 257 5.35 -20.74 6.74
C ASP A 257 5.21 -19.67 5.65
N HIS A 258 4.13 -18.87 5.66
CA HIS A 258 3.93 -17.79 4.70
C HIS A 258 5.04 -16.71 4.75
N PRO A 259 5.31 -16.02 5.88
CA PRO A 259 6.36 -15.00 5.90
C PRO A 259 7.76 -15.60 5.69
N ARG A 260 8.01 -16.84 6.13
CA ARG A 260 9.28 -17.51 5.86
C ARG A 260 9.49 -17.74 4.37
N MET A 261 8.48 -18.24 3.65
CA MET A 261 8.56 -18.39 2.20
C MET A 261 8.84 -17.07 1.48
N LEU A 262 8.24 -15.96 1.93
CA LEU A 262 8.49 -14.64 1.36
C LEU A 262 9.93 -14.18 1.63
N ALA A 263 10.42 -14.35 2.86
CA ALA A 263 11.78 -13.99 3.24
C ALA A 263 12.83 -14.85 2.50
N ASP A 264 12.60 -16.15 2.42
CA ASP A 264 13.49 -17.07 1.68
C ASP A 264 13.57 -16.70 0.19
N ALA A 265 12.44 -16.31 -0.41
CA ALA A 265 12.38 -15.85 -1.80
C ALA A 265 13.04 -14.48 -2.00
N ALA A 266 13.07 -13.62 -0.98
CA ALA A 266 13.71 -12.31 -1.03
C ALA A 266 15.24 -12.41 -0.98
N GLY A 267 15.79 -13.39 -0.27
CA GLY A 267 17.23 -13.50 -0.07
C GLY A 267 17.82 -12.26 0.63
N GLU A 268 18.96 -11.75 0.14
CA GLU A 268 19.71 -10.69 0.80
C GLU A 268 19.03 -9.30 0.79
N HIS A 269 18.07 -9.04 -0.12
CA HIS A 269 17.37 -7.75 -0.16
C HIS A 269 16.15 -7.69 0.77
N GLY A 270 15.82 -8.80 1.44
CA GLY A 270 14.67 -8.94 2.32
C GLY A 270 15.02 -9.14 3.79
N GLU A 271 14.25 -8.49 4.66
CA GLU A 271 14.30 -8.69 6.12
C GLU A 271 12.99 -9.31 6.59
N LEU A 272 13.04 -10.25 7.55
CA LEU A 272 11.87 -10.84 8.19
C LEU A 272 11.80 -10.43 9.67
N TRP A 273 10.69 -9.80 10.06
CA TRP A 273 10.36 -9.55 11.46
C TRP A 273 9.15 -10.40 11.87
N VAL A 274 9.36 -11.32 12.82
CA VAL A 274 8.27 -12.07 13.45
C VAL A 274 7.96 -11.40 14.78
N GLU A 275 6.75 -10.83 14.89
CA GLU A 275 6.32 -10.07 16.06
C GLU A 275 5.55 -10.95 17.04
N HIS A 276 6.10 -11.06 18.25
CA HIS A 276 5.51 -11.88 19.30
C HIS A 276 4.18 -11.30 19.81
N GLY A 277 3.16 -12.14 19.91
CA GLY A 277 1.82 -11.76 20.37
C GLY A 277 1.01 -10.96 19.37
N MET A 278 1.55 -10.60 18.20
CA MET A 278 0.80 -9.89 17.17
C MET A 278 -0.14 -10.85 16.43
N GLY A 279 -1.39 -10.42 16.25
CA GLY A 279 -2.37 -11.08 15.40
C GLY A 279 -2.26 -10.65 13.94
N HIS A 280 -3.41 -10.50 13.25
CA HIS A 280 -3.45 -10.27 11.81
C HIS A 280 -3.48 -8.79 11.41
N ALA A 281 -2.53 -8.39 10.58
CA ALA A 281 -2.48 -7.17 9.77
C ALA A 281 -2.64 -5.85 10.56
N GLU A 282 -3.19 -4.81 9.93
CA GLU A 282 -3.31 -3.46 10.48
C GLU A 282 -4.18 -3.37 11.73
N ASN A 283 -5.08 -4.32 11.94
CA ASN A 283 -5.91 -4.38 13.15
C ASN A 283 -5.07 -4.70 14.40
N ALA A 284 -4.06 -5.56 14.24
CA ALA A 284 -3.25 -6.08 15.32
C ALA A 284 -1.86 -5.43 15.46
N ALA A 285 -1.38 -4.73 14.42
CA ALA A 285 -0.07 -4.06 14.45
C ALA A 285 -0.04 -2.96 15.54
N PRO A 286 0.75 -3.11 16.61
CA PRO A 286 0.81 -2.10 17.68
C PRO A 286 1.62 -0.87 17.23
N GLU A 287 1.37 0.28 17.87
CA GLU A 287 2.06 1.53 17.52
C GLU A 287 3.60 1.44 17.61
N PRO A 288 4.20 0.78 18.61
CA PRO A 288 5.66 0.61 18.66
C PRO A 288 6.23 -0.12 17.44
N LEU A 289 5.52 -1.13 16.91
CA LEU A 289 5.91 -1.81 15.69
C LEU A 289 5.82 -0.87 14.47
N LEU A 290 4.73 -0.13 14.34
CA LEU A 290 4.57 0.83 13.24
C LEU A 290 5.67 1.90 13.26
N ARG A 291 6.12 2.34 14.43
CA ARG A 291 7.24 3.25 14.57
C ARG A 291 8.55 2.60 14.10
N ARG A 292 8.86 1.38 14.53
CA ARG A 292 10.05 0.64 14.05
C ARG A 292 10.04 0.46 12.53
N ILE A 293 8.87 0.20 11.93
CA ILE A 293 8.71 0.15 10.46
C ILE A 293 9.02 1.51 9.84
N GLY A 294 8.55 2.61 10.46
CA GLY A 294 8.87 3.97 10.02
C GLY A 294 10.37 4.27 10.05
N ASP A 295 11.04 3.92 11.16
CA ASP A 295 12.49 4.07 11.31
C ASP A 295 13.26 3.26 10.25
N TRP A 296 12.86 2.00 10.02
CA TRP A 296 13.41 1.14 8.98
C TRP A 296 13.25 1.76 7.58
N ALA A 297 12.06 2.26 7.27
CA ALA A 297 11.75 2.85 5.97
C ALA A 297 12.59 4.11 5.71
N VAL A 298 12.75 4.98 6.71
CA VAL A 298 13.62 6.18 6.61
C VAL A 298 15.07 5.77 6.33
N ALA A 299 15.55 4.73 6.98
CA ALA A 299 16.93 4.27 6.81
C ALA A 299 17.18 3.57 5.46
N ARG A 300 16.17 2.95 4.87
CA ARG A 300 16.30 2.13 3.64
C ARG A 300 15.89 2.85 2.36
N ALA A 301 15.01 3.85 2.43
CA ALA A 301 14.57 4.64 1.28
C ALA A 301 15.45 5.89 1.04
N GLY A 302 16.61 5.95 1.68
CA GLY A 302 17.54 7.08 1.64
C GLY A 302 18.53 7.02 0.52
#